data_da00ab933115aef5122619759c73a625
#
_entry.id   da00ab933115aef5122619759c73a625
#
_cell.length_a   1.000
_cell.length_b   1.000
_cell.length_c   1.000
_cell.angle_alpha   90.00
_cell.angle_beta   90.00
_cell.angle_gamma   90.00
#
_symmetry.space_group_name_H-M   'P 1'
#
loop_
_entity.id
_entity.type
_entity.pdbx_description
1 polymer ?
#
loop_
_entity_poly.entity_id
_entity_poly.type
_entity_poly.pdbx_seq_one_letter_code
_entity_poly.pdbx_strand_id
1 'polypeptide(L)'
;MSDLLTFFNDDISSYFIFLTAASFLIAGIVKGSIGMGLPIVSITLLSLYTSPRLAMMMIIIPTLVTNFLQYYRSTDKVDMVFSNKYLLVSLFICTFSFSYFSFSLEQKTLSFLLGSMIFTFILYRWMGFSLSFGLGFDKIIQVVSGAIIGTAAGFTHVWAPTIAILLLIRKANKDQFVGLTGLYIFVGSLGLFSTHYFFELLDSQTSILSTLMIFPSVFGFLLGEKIRSFISEKLFETFLMFFLLLASINLLYCLLYTSPSPRD
;
A
#
# COMPACT_ATOMS: atom_id res chain seq x y z
N MET A 1 7.72 3.98 30.46
CA MET A 1 9.04 3.32 30.25
C MET A 1 9.09 1.95 30.92
N SER A 2 8.47 1.77 32.09
CA SER A 2 8.26 0.46 32.75
C SER A 2 7.42 -0.47 31.88
N ASP A 3 6.33 0.02 31.27
CA ASP A 3 5.39 -0.76 30.47
C ASP A 3 5.98 -1.25 29.15
N LEU A 4 6.97 -0.53 28.60
CA LEU A 4 7.74 -0.98 27.44
C LEU A 4 8.70 -2.13 27.79
N LEU A 5 9.29 -2.11 28.97
CA LEU A 5 10.24 -3.14 29.41
C LEU A 5 9.52 -4.44 29.83
N THR A 6 8.32 -4.34 30.40
CA THR A 6 7.47 -5.52 30.68
C THR A 6 6.94 -6.14 29.39
N PHE A 7 6.65 -5.32 28.38
CA PHE A 7 6.22 -5.76 27.05
C PHE A 7 7.28 -6.63 26.33
N PHE A 8 8.57 -6.33 26.53
CA PHE A 8 9.65 -7.11 25.93
C PHE A 8 9.98 -8.40 26.70
N ASN A 9 9.50 -8.57 27.94
CA ASN A 9 9.89 -9.72 28.77
C ASN A 9 8.96 -10.93 28.73
N ASP A 10 7.65 -10.74 28.44
CA ASP A 10 6.70 -11.82 28.68
C ASP A 10 5.98 -12.39 27.43
N ASP A 11 5.82 -11.65 26.33
CA ASP A 11 4.97 -12.10 25.22
C ASP A 11 5.55 -12.01 23.78
N ILE A 12 6.64 -11.29 23.56
CA ILE A 12 7.20 -11.15 22.20
C ILE A 12 8.67 -11.58 22.17
N SER A 13 8.92 -12.71 21.54
CA SER A 13 10.28 -13.19 21.28
C SER A 13 11.12 -12.13 20.53
N SER A 14 12.35 -11.87 21.00
CA SER A 14 13.31 -11.00 20.30
C SER A 14 13.48 -11.40 18.83
N TYR A 15 13.31 -12.68 18.53
CA TYR A 15 13.33 -13.23 17.18
C TYR A 15 12.15 -12.71 16.32
N PHE A 16 10.94 -12.61 16.89
CA PHE A 16 9.78 -12.04 16.19
C PHE A 16 10.00 -10.57 15.82
N ILE A 17 10.55 -9.77 16.74
CA ILE A 17 10.86 -8.36 16.49
C ILE A 17 11.91 -8.22 15.39
N PHE A 18 12.95 -9.06 15.42
CA PHE A 18 14.00 -9.06 14.40
C PHE A 18 13.46 -9.40 13.02
N LEU A 19 12.67 -10.47 12.89
CA LEU A 19 12.05 -10.86 11.62
C LEU A 19 11.11 -9.77 11.08
N THR A 20 10.34 -9.16 11.98
CA THR A 20 9.42 -8.08 11.65
C THR A 20 10.19 -6.85 11.14
N ALA A 21 11.24 -6.45 11.84
CA ALA A 21 12.09 -5.34 11.41
C ALA A 21 12.77 -5.61 10.06
N ALA A 22 13.28 -6.83 9.83
CA ALA A 22 13.84 -7.24 8.55
C ALA A 22 12.80 -7.20 7.42
N SER A 23 11.57 -7.64 7.68
CA SER A 23 10.45 -7.58 6.73
C SER A 23 10.11 -6.15 6.33
N PHE A 24 10.03 -5.24 7.30
CA PHE A 24 9.77 -3.83 7.05
C PHE A 24 10.94 -3.11 6.37
N LEU A 25 12.18 -3.51 6.66
CA LEU A 25 13.36 -3.00 5.97
C LEU A 25 13.32 -3.36 4.48
N ILE A 26 13.09 -4.64 4.16
CA ILE A 26 12.97 -5.13 2.78
C ILE A 26 11.81 -4.42 2.06
N ALA A 27 10.65 -4.33 2.71
CA ALA A 27 9.49 -3.65 2.16
C ALA A 27 9.76 -2.16 1.92
N GLY A 28 10.51 -1.52 2.81
CA GLY A 28 10.98 -0.14 2.65
C GLY A 28 11.89 0.02 1.44
N ILE A 29 12.87 -0.88 1.24
CA ILE A 29 13.75 -0.86 0.07
C ILE A 29 12.95 -0.97 -1.23
N VAL A 30 12.02 -1.92 -1.31
CA VAL A 30 11.15 -2.08 -2.48
C VAL A 30 10.35 -0.81 -2.73
N LYS A 31 9.72 -0.26 -1.67
CA LYS A 31 8.95 0.98 -1.76
C LYS A 31 9.81 2.15 -2.23
N GLY A 32 11.00 2.33 -1.70
CA GLY A 32 11.91 3.40 -2.08
C GLY A 32 12.34 3.31 -3.54
N SER A 33 12.58 2.08 -4.02
CA SER A 33 13.04 1.80 -5.39
C SER A 33 11.93 2.02 -6.43
N ILE A 34 10.68 1.61 -6.13
CA ILE A 34 9.57 1.62 -7.09
C ILE A 34 8.56 2.74 -6.78
N GLY A 35 8.63 3.36 -5.62
CA GLY A 35 7.67 4.37 -5.17
C GLY A 35 6.44 3.79 -4.48
N MET A 36 6.27 2.46 -4.43
CA MET A 36 5.15 1.76 -3.82
C MET A 36 5.56 0.36 -3.34
N GLY A 37 4.66 -0.34 -2.63
CA GLY A 37 4.84 -1.76 -2.33
C GLY A 37 5.04 -2.09 -0.86
N LEU A 38 5.26 -1.10 0.03
CA LEU A 38 5.47 -1.38 1.45
C LEU A 38 4.35 -2.26 2.03
N PRO A 39 3.03 -1.95 1.87
CA PRO A 39 1.98 -2.78 2.41
C PRO A 39 2.02 -4.22 1.86
N ILE A 40 2.10 -4.39 0.54
CA ILE A 40 2.07 -5.72 -0.09
C ILE A 40 3.24 -6.57 0.39
N VAL A 41 4.46 -6.05 0.34
CA VAL A 41 5.66 -6.78 0.71
C VAL A 41 5.65 -7.10 2.21
N SER A 42 5.31 -6.13 3.06
CA SER A 42 5.24 -6.37 4.51
C SER A 42 4.18 -7.40 4.85
N ILE A 43 2.94 -7.28 4.32
CA ILE A 43 1.87 -8.25 4.60
C ILE A 43 2.32 -9.65 4.15
N THR A 44 2.89 -9.78 2.95
CA THR A 44 3.36 -11.08 2.43
C THR A 44 4.41 -11.70 3.35
N LEU A 45 5.44 -10.95 3.73
CA LEU A 45 6.51 -11.45 4.59
C LEU A 45 6.02 -11.75 6.01
N LEU A 46 5.24 -10.86 6.59
CA LEU A 46 4.67 -11.04 7.93
C LEU A 46 3.74 -12.25 7.99
N SER A 47 2.93 -12.49 6.94
CA SER A 47 1.99 -13.61 6.88
C SER A 47 2.65 -14.98 6.86
N LEU A 48 3.97 -15.06 6.68
CA LEU A 48 4.72 -16.33 6.81
C LEU A 48 4.83 -16.80 8.26
N TYR A 49 4.72 -15.90 9.24
CA TYR A 49 4.94 -16.22 10.66
C TYR A 49 3.95 -15.54 11.61
N THR A 50 2.97 -14.78 11.08
CA THR A 50 1.90 -14.17 11.88
C THR A 50 0.57 -14.17 11.11
N SER A 51 -0.52 -13.82 11.78
CA SER A 51 -1.81 -13.75 11.10
C SER A 51 -1.86 -12.58 10.10
N PRO A 52 -2.51 -12.75 8.94
CA PRO A 52 -2.68 -11.66 7.97
C PRO A 52 -3.34 -10.41 8.58
N ARG A 53 -4.25 -10.59 9.52
CA ARG A 53 -4.91 -9.50 10.23
C ARG A 53 -3.93 -8.66 11.04
N LEU A 54 -3.05 -9.30 11.82
CA LEU A 54 -2.01 -8.60 12.57
C LEU A 54 -1.04 -7.88 11.63
N ALA A 55 -0.64 -8.55 10.54
CA ALA A 55 0.20 -7.94 9.51
C ALA A 55 -0.42 -6.66 8.94
N MET A 56 -1.73 -6.67 8.61
CA MET A 56 -2.47 -5.50 8.13
C MET A 56 -2.52 -4.35 9.13
N MET A 57 -2.64 -4.65 10.42
CA MET A 57 -2.64 -3.62 11.46
C MET A 57 -1.26 -3.01 11.64
N MET A 58 -0.21 -3.83 11.61
CA MET A 58 1.18 -3.37 11.80
C MET A 58 1.69 -2.44 10.69
N ILE A 59 1.14 -2.51 9.48
CA ILE A 59 1.59 -1.66 8.36
C ILE A 59 1.04 -0.23 8.39
N ILE A 60 0.00 0.04 9.21
CA ILE A 60 -0.75 1.31 9.13
C ILE A 60 0.15 2.52 9.36
N ILE A 61 0.86 2.55 10.49
CA ILE A 61 1.71 3.69 10.87
C ILE A 61 2.95 3.81 9.98
N PRO A 62 3.72 2.73 9.69
CA PRO A 62 4.83 2.81 8.75
C PRO A 62 4.41 3.26 7.34
N THR A 63 3.23 2.84 6.87
CA THR A 63 2.70 3.27 5.58
C THR A 63 2.39 4.77 5.57
N LEU A 64 1.74 5.25 6.62
CA LEU A 64 1.43 6.68 6.78
C LEU A 64 2.72 7.52 6.73
N VAL A 65 3.70 7.19 7.57
CA VAL A 65 4.93 7.95 7.71
C VAL A 65 5.79 7.91 6.46
N THR A 66 5.98 6.74 5.87
CA THR A 66 6.83 6.62 4.67
C THR A 66 6.20 7.26 3.43
N ASN A 67 4.86 7.29 3.30
CA ASN A 67 4.20 7.97 2.20
C ASN A 67 4.14 9.49 2.41
N PHE A 68 4.00 9.96 3.65
CA PHE A 68 4.20 11.36 3.97
C PHE A 68 5.62 11.82 3.59
N LEU A 69 6.64 11.06 3.99
CA LEU A 69 8.04 11.36 3.66
C LEU A 69 8.26 11.37 2.14
N GLN A 70 7.71 10.39 1.41
CA GLN A 70 7.81 10.31 -0.04
C GLN A 70 7.17 11.52 -0.73
N TYR A 71 5.96 11.91 -0.32
CA TYR A 71 5.30 13.12 -0.81
C TYR A 71 6.10 14.38 -0.44
N TYR A 72 6.56 14.48 0.81
CA TYR A 72 7.34 15.63 1.27
C TYR A 72 8.64 15.83 0.49
N ARG A 73 9.25 14.78 -0.01
CA ARG A 73 10.47 14.81 -0.81
C ARG A 73 10.23 14.97 -2.32
N SER A 74 8.97 14.94 -2.77
CA SER A 74 8.63 15.18 -4.19
C SER A 74 8.73 16.66 -4.56
N THR A 75 8.86 16.94 -5.87
CA THR A 75 8.71 18.26 -6.45
C THR A 75 7.22 18.63 -6.60
N ASP A 76 6.92 19.91 -6.81
CA ASP A 76 5.59 20.42 -7.19
C ASP A 76 4.43 20.00 -6.24
N LYS A 77 4.71 19.89 -4.94
CA LYS A 77 3.78 19.39 -3.91
C LYS A 77 2.44 20.09 -3.90
N VAL A 78 2.45 21.41 -3.99
CA VAL A 78 1.24 22.24 -3.93
C VAL A 78 0.36 21.96 -5.13
N ASP A 79 0.96 21.95 -6.34
CA ASP A 79 0.25 21.69 -7.59
C ASP A 79 -0.31 20.25 -7.62
N MET A 80 0.41 19.29 -7.07
CA MET A 80 -0.09 17.90 -6.94
C MET A 80 -1.37 17.84 -6.10
N VAL A 81 -1.46 18.57 -5.00
CA VAL A 81 -2.66 18.59 -4.14
C VAL A 81 -3.82 19.28 -4.86
N PHE A 82 -3.60 20.50 -5.36
CA PHE A 82 -4.70 21.27 -5.97
C PHE A 82 -5.22 20.64 -7.26
N SER A 83 -4.33 20.08 -8.08
CA SER A 83 -4.71 19.42 -9.32
C SER A 83 -5.46 18.09 -9.10
N ASN A 84 -5.34 17.47 -7.93
CA ASN A 84 -5.97 16.19 -7.62
C ASN A 84 -6.95 16.25 -6.44
N LYS A 85 -7.39 17.42 -6.03
CA LYS A 85 -8.18 17.64 -4.81
C LYS A 85 -9.46 16.81 -4.72
N TYR A 86 -10.18 16.64 -5.82
CA TYR A 86 -11.43 15.86 -5.84
C TYR A 86 -11.12 14.34 -5.69
N LEU A 87 -10.04 13.86 -6.28
CA LEU A 87 -9.57 12.49 -6.09
C LEU A 87 -9.17 12.27 -4.64
N LEU A 88 -8.40 13.18 -4.04
CA LEU A 88 -7.93 13.04 -2.65
C LEU A 88 -9.08 12.99 -1.65
N VAL A 89 -10.08 13.87 -1.81
CA VAL A 89 -11.27 13.88 -0.94
C VAL A 89 -12.06 12.58 -1.08
N SER A 90 -12.35 12.17 -2.31
CA SER A 90 -13.10 10.95 -2.60
C SER A 90 -12.33 9.71 -2.09
N LEU A 91 -11.03 9.65 -2.30
CA LEU A 91 -10.15 8.58 -1.82
C LEU A 91 -10.16 8.48 -0.29
N PHE A 92 -10.02 9.61 0.41
CA PHE A 92 -10.08 9.65 1.87
C PHE A 92 -11.42 9.13 2.40
N ILE A 93 -12.53 9.69 1.89
CA ILE A 93 -13.89 9.31 2.33
C ILE A 93 -14.15 7.82 2.08
N CYS A 94 -13.83 7.33 0.88
CA CYS A 94 -14.06 5.93 0.56
C CYS A 94 -13.15 5.00 1.37
N THR A 95 -11.86 5.32 1.54
CA THR A 95 -10.98 4.50 2.38
C THR A 95 -11.48 4.48 3.83
N PHE A 96 -11.85 5.63 4.40
CA PHE A 96 -12.41 5.72 5.75
C PHE A 96 -13.67 4.87 5.91
N SER A 97 -14.63 5.01 5.02
CA SER A 97 -15.92 4.31 5.12
C SER A 97 -15.79 2.80 4.90
N PHE A 98 -15.05 2.38 3.88
CA PHE A 98 -14.96 0.97 3.51
C PHE A 98 -13.96 0.18 4.36
N SER A 99 -13.01 0.81 5.02
CA SER A 99 -12.12 0.11 5.96
C SER A 99 -12.86 -0.39 7.21
N TYR A 100 -13.93 0.28 7.62
CA TYR A 100 -14.80 -0.23 8.68
C TYR A 100 -15.48 -1.55 8.28
N PHE A 101 -15.96 -1.62 7.04
CA PHE A 101 -16.63 -2.82 6.53
C PHE A 101 -15.67 -3.95 6.16
N SER A 102 -14.36 -3.70 6.10
CA SER A 102 -13.35 -4.73 5.77
C SER A 102 -13.37 -5.92 6.73
N PHE A 103 -13.82 -5.69 7.97
CA PHE A 103 -13.93 -6.73 8.99
C PHE A 103 -15.11 -7.68 8.77
N SER A 104 -16.11 -7.28 7.97
CA SER A 104 -17.35 -8.04 7.71
C SER A 104 -17.31 -8.85 6.41
N LEU A 105 -16.34 -8.59 5.53
CA LEU A 105 -16.27 -9.21 4.21
C LEU A 105 -15.20 -10.29 4.13
N GLU A 106 -15.51 -11.33 3.34
CA GLU A 106 -14.52 -12.32 2.99
C GLU A 106 -13.42 -11.69 2.14
N GLN A 107 -12.26 -11.57 2.73
CA GLN A 107 -11.07 -11.00 2.10
C GLN A 107 -10.67 -11.73 0.81
N LYS A 108 -11.04 -13.00 0.69
CA LYS A 108 -10.83 -13.83 -0.51
C LYS A 108 -11.43 -13.21 -1.77
N THR A 109 -12.71 -12.85 -1.72
CA THR A 109 -13.43 -12.29 -2.87
C THR A 109 -12.80 -10.98 -3.34
N LEU A 110 -12.41 -10.13 -2.41
CA LEU A 110 -11.76 -8.86 -2.72
C LEU A 110 -10.37 -9.03 -3.31
N SER A 111 -9.56 -9.94 -2.74
CA SER A 111 -8.24 -10.27 -3.28
C SER A 111 -8.34 -10.84 -4.70
N PHE A 112 -9.35 -11.65 -4.98
CA PHE A 112 -9.61 -12.19 -6.33
C PHE A 112 -9.95 -11.09 -7.34
N LEU A 113 -10.89 -10.24 -7.00
CA LEU A 113 -11.31 -9.14 -7.88
C LEU A 113 -10.13 -8.21 -8.20
N LEU A 114 -9.36 -7.83 -7.19
CA LEU A 114 -8.17 -7.01 -7.37
C LEU A 114 -7.08 -7.72 -8.18
N GLY A 115 -6.77 -8.96 -7.84
CA GLY A 115 -5.76 -9.76 -8.55
C GLY A 115 -6.13 -9.93 -10.01
N SER A 116 -7.40 -10.26 -10.32
CA SER A 116 -7.91 -10.40 -11.67
C SER A 116 -7.86 -9.10 -12.47
N MET A 117 -8.22 -7.96 -11.83
CA MET A 117 -8.16 -6.65 -12.47
C MET A 117 -6.72 -6.27 -12.83
N ILE A 118 -5.77 -6.47 -11.91
CA ILE A 118 -4.35 -6.15 -12.13
C ILE A 118 -3.79 -7.06 -13.22
N PHE A 119 -4.07 -8.35 -13.16
CA PHE A 119 -3.60 -9.33 -14.14
C PHE A 119 -4.10 -9.01 -15.55
N THR A 120 -5.40 -8.70 -15.68
CA THR A 120 -6.00 -8.28 -16.94
C THR A 120 -5.35 -7.01 -17.48
N PHE A 121 -5.05 -6.04 -16.61
CA PHE A 121 -4.36 -4.82 -17.00
C PHE A 121 -2.93 -5.10 -17.52
N ILE A 122 -2.19 -6.00 -16.89
CA ILE A 122 -0.84 -6.40 -17.32
C ILE A 122 -0.89 -7.06 -18.70
N LEU A 123 -1.81 -8.00 -18.90
CA LEU A 123 -2.02 -8.64 -20.19
C LEU A 123 -2.33 -7.62 -21.29
N TYR A 124 -3.23 -6.67 -20.99
CA TYR A 124 -3.58 -5.59 -21.90
C TYR A 124 -2.35 -4.75 -22.31
N ARG A 125 -1.48 -4.40 -21.35
CA ARG A 125 -0.23 -3.66 -21.63
C ARG A 125 0.76 -4.46 -22.46
N TRP A 126 0.91 -5.76 -22.16
CA TRP A 126 1.81 -6.65 -22.94
C TRP A 126 1.34 -6.88 -24.39
N MET A 127 0.03 -6.82 -24.62
CA MET A 127 -0.53 -6.85 -25.98
C MET A 127 -0.25 -5.57 -26.80
N GLY A 128 0.44 -4.60 -26.23
CA GLY A 128 0.83 -3.34 -26.89
C GLY A 128 -0.28 -2.30 -26.98
N PHE A 129 -1.43 -2.55 -26.38
CA PHE A 129 -2.48 -1.56 -26.29
C PHE A 129 -2.09 -0.45 -25.32
N SER A 130 -2.25 0.81 -25.72
CA SER A 130 -2.11 1.97 -24.83
C SER A 130 -3.49 2.58 -24.58
N LEU A 131 -4.01 2.41 -23.36
CA LEU A 131 -5.14 3.22 -22.92
C LEU A 131 -4.60 4.64 -22.71
N SER A 132 -4.88 5.53 -23.66
CA SER A 132 -4.74 6.95 -23.41
C SER A 132 -6.12 7.55 -23.54
N PHE A 133 -6.75 7.81 -22.40
CA PHE A 133 -7.93 8.65 -22.42
C PHE A 133 -7.45 10.08 -22.64
N GLY A 134 -7.75 10.65 -23.83
CA GLY A 134 -7.57 12.07 -24.11
C GLY A 134 -8.58 12.96 -23.37
N LEU A 135 -9.25 12.37 -22.39
CA LEU A 135 -10.17 13.08 -21.48
C LEU A 135 -9.33 13.86 -20.47
N GLY A 136 -9.56 15.16 -20.40
CA GLY A 136 -9.01 15.97 -19.33
C GLY A 136 -9.31 15.29 -17.99
N PHE A 137 -8.36 15.39 -17.05
CA PHE A 137 -8.53 14.85 -15.71
C PHE A 137 -9.50 15.75 -14.93
N ASP A 138 -10.75 15.76 -15.36
CA ASP A 138 -11.80 16.60 -14.83
C ASP A 138 -12.29 16.10 -13.45
N LYS A 139 -13.18 16.86 -12.85
CA LYS A 139 -13.72 16.60 -11.50
C LYS A 139 -14.34 15.21 -11.38
N ILE A 140 -15.08 14.77 -12.41
CA ILE A 140 -15.83 13.51 -12.39
C ILE A 140 -14.84 12.33 -12.40
N ILE A 141 -13.86 12.37 -13.30
CA ILE A 141 -12.82 11.33 -13.39
C ILE A 141 -12.02 11.25 -12.10
N GLN A 142 -11.69 12.41 -11.50
CA GLN A 142 -11.02 12.45 -10.21
C GLN A 142 -11.84 11.77 -9.10
N VAL A 143 -13.11 12.13 -8.96
CA VAL A 143 -14.01 11.56 -7.93
C VAL A 143 -14.16 10.05 -8.13
N VAL A 144 -14.43 9.61 -9.36
CA VAL A 144 -14.61 8.19 -9.67
C VAL A 144 -13.31 7.40 -9.41
N SER A 145 -12.17 7.92 -9.87
CA SER A 145 -10.86 7.27 -9.62
C SER A 145 -10.54 7.18 -8.13
N GLY A 146 -10.76 8.27 -7.37
CA GLY A 146 -10.56 8.30 -5.93
C GLY A 146 -11.49 7.33 -5.20
N ALA A 147 -12.76 7.23 -5.62
CA ALA A 147 -13.71 6.28 -5.06
C ALA A 147 -13.29 4.82 -5.31
N ILE A 148 -12.89 4.48 -6.54
CA ILE A 148 -12.41 3.14 -6.88
C ILE A 148 -11.17 2.77 -6.06
N ILE A 149 -10.17 3.65 -6.03
CA ILE A 149 -8.92 3.43 -5.28
C ILE A 149 -9.22 3.32 -3.78
N GLY A 150 -10.02 4.24 -3.24
CA GLY A 150 -10.35 4.30 -1.82
C GLY A 150 -11.15 3.10 -1.35
N THR A 151 -12.14 2.66 -2.13
CA THR A 151 -12.94 1.46 -1.84
C THR A 151 -12.08 0.21 -1.85
N ALA A 152 -11.31 -0.01 -2.93
CA ALA A 152 -10.41 -1.15 -3.04
C ALA A 152 -9.42 -1.21 -1.87
N ALA A 153 -8.80 -0.08 -1.55
CA ALA A 153 -7.82 0.02 -0.48
C ALA A 153 -8.45 -0.05 0.91
N GLY A 154 -9.66 0.47 1.09
CA GLY A 154 -10.40 0.35 2.34
C GLY A 154 -10.61 -1.10 2.75
N PHE A 155 -10.94 -1.96 1.80
CA PHE A 155 -11.12 -3.39 2.07
C PHE A 155 -9.81 -4.17 2.21
N THR A 156 -8.79 -3.86 1.41
CA THR A 156 -7.59 -4.70 1.28
C THR A 156 -6.36 -4.14 1.98
N HIS A 157 -6.40 -2.88 2.44
CA HIS A 157 -5.27 -2.11 2.92
C HIS A 157 -4.13 -1.96 1.88
N VAL A 158 -4.47 -2.12 0.58
CA VAL A 158 -3.52 -2.08 -0.53
C VAL A 158 -3.97 -1.09 -1.60
N TRP A 159 -3.22 -0.01 -1.79
CA TRP A 159 -3.50 1.05 -2.77
C TRP A 159 -2.71 0.89 -4.07
N ALA A 160 -1.52 0.31 -3.97
CA ALA A 160 -0.50 0.37 -5.00
C ALA A 160 -0.97 -0.06 -6.39
N PRO A 161 -1.68 -1.19 -6.58
CA PRO A 161 -2.06 -1.64 -7.91
C PRO A 161 -3.02 -0.69 -8.62
N THR A 162 -4.06 -0.22 -7.91
CA THR A 162 -5.08 0.66 -8.47
C THR A 162 -4.51 2.03 -8.81
N ILE A 163 -3.62 2.57 -7.97
CA ILE A 163 -2.91 3.82 -8.24
C ILE A 163 -1.98 3.67 -9.43
N ALA A 164 -1.23 2.56 -9.52
CA ALA A 164 -0.32 2.32 -10.63
C ALA A 164 -1.06 2.29 -11.96
N ILE A 165 -2.21 1.62 -12.04
CA ILE A 165 -3.06 1.61 -13.23
C ILE A 165 -3.45 3.03 -13.62
N LEU A 166 -3.95 3.83 -12.67
CA LEU A 166 -4.34 5.21 -12.94
C LEU A 166 -3.18 6.04 -13.48
N LEU A 167 -2.02 5.97 -12.83
CA LEU A 167 -0.86 6.79 -13.21
C LEU A 167 -0.23 6.35 -14.53
N LEU A 168 -0.26 5.05 -14.86
CA LEU A 168 0.17 4.54 -16.17
C LEU A 168 -0.77 4.99 -17.29
N ILE A 169 -2.09 4.98 -17.06
CA ILE A 169 -3.08 5.52 -18.01
C ILE A 169 -2.83 7.02 -18.23
N ARG A 170 -2.48 7.75 -17.19
CA ARG A 170 -2.15 9.18 -17.25
C ARG A 170 -0.76 9.47 -17.86
N LYS A 171 0.02 8.45 -18.19
CA LYS A 171 1.39 8.57 -18.70
C LYS A 171 2.30 9.42 -17.80
N ALA A 172 2.13 9.26 -16.47
CA ALA A 172 2.96 9.95 -15.51
C ALA A 172 4.43 9.53 -15.69
N ASN A 173 5.34 10.52 -15.76
CA ASN A 173 6.76 10.23 -15.75
C ASN A 173 7.20 9.68 -14.36
N LYS A 174 8.43 9.18 -14.27
CA LYS A 174 8.93 8.51 -13.05
C LYS A 174 8.77 9.37 -11.79
N ASP A 175 9.10 10.65 -11.85
CA ASP A 175 9.05 11.53 -10.68
C ASP A 175 7.62 11.90 -10.29
N GLN A 176 6.77 12.18 -11.28
CA GLN A 176 5.33 12.37 -11.09
C GLN A 176 4.67 11.11 -10.53
N PHE A 177 5.03 9.93 -11.05
CA PHE A 177 4.52 8.66 -10.57
C PHE A 177 4.81 8.46 -9.09
N VAL A 178 6.06 8.67 -8.69
CA VAL A 178 6.49 8.51 -7.30
C VAL A 178 5.84 9.54 -6.39
N GLY A 179 5.84 10.82 -6.78
CA GLY A 179 5.25 11.91 -5.99
C GLY A 179 3.74 11.73 -5.76
N LEU A 180 2.99 11.47 -6.85
CA LEU A 180 1.54 11.25 -6.78
C LEU A 180 1.17 9.97 -6.02
N THR A 181 1.94 8.89 -6.19
CA THR A 181 1.75 7.67 -5.40
C THR A 181 1.94 7.94 -3.91
N GLY A 182 2.99 8.68 -3.54
CA GLY A 182 3.21 9.10 -2.15
C GLY A 182 2.03 9.88 -1.59
N LEU A 183 1.53 10.88 -2.34
CA LEU A 183 0.39 11.71 -1.94
C LEU A 183 -0.90 10.88 -1.80
N TYR A 184 -1.23 10.04 -2.78
CA TYR A 184 -2.47 9.28 -2.78
C TYR A 184 -2.49 8.24 -1.67
N ILE A 185 -1.39 7.50 -1.47
CA ILE A 185 -1.31 6.54 -0.36
C ILE A 185 -1.27 7.25 0.99
N PHE A 186 -0.61 8.40 1.11
CA PHE A 186 -0.63 9.19 2.34
C PHE A 186 -2.05 9.58 2.74
N VAL A 187 -2.83 10.16 1.83
CA VAL A 187 -4.22 10.55 2.09
C VAL A 187 -5.11 9.32 2.36
N GLY A 188 -4.94 8.24 1.60
CA GLY A 188 -5.66 6.99 1.85
C GLY A 188 -5.30 6.37 3.20
N SER A 189 -4.01 6.37 3.59
CA SER A 189 -3.58 5.85 4.89
C SER A 189 -4.03 6.72 6.06
N LEU A 190 -4.25 8.03 5.87
CA LEU A 190 -4.93 8.88 6.86
C LEU A 190 -6.38 8.41 7.07
N GLY A 191 -7.10 8.10 6.00
CA GLY A 191 -8.46 7.55 6.10
C GLY A 191 -8.48 6.23 6.86
N LEU A 192 -7.57 5.32 6.51
CA LEU A 192 -7.41 4.02 7.18
C LEU A 192 -7.05 4.18 8.66
N PHE A 193 -6.06 5.00 8.98
CA PHE A 193 -5.65 5.27 10.36
C PHE A 193 -6.80 5.88 11.17
N SER A 194 -7.53 6.84 10.58
CA SER A 194 -8.68 7.46 11.23
C SER A 194 -9.76 6.43 11.59
N THR A 195 -10.09 5.50 10.69
CA THR A 195 -11.05 4.42 10.99
C THR A 195 -10.59 3.57 12.15
N HIS A 196 -9.33 3.12 12.13
CA HIS A 196 -8.79 2.26 13.18
C HIS A 196 -8.72 2.97 14.54
N TYR A 197 -8.46 4.27 14.53
CA TYR A 197 -8.44 5.09 15.74
C TYR A 197 -9.84 5.32 16.30
N PHE A 198 -10.81 5.76 15.48
CA PHE A 198 -12.17 6.06 15.94
C PHE A 198 -12.97 4.84 16.38
N PHE A 199 -12.70 3.68 15.78
CA PHE A 199 -13.40 2.43 16.12
C PHE A 199 -12.59 1.51 17.04
N GLU A 200 -11.51 2.02 17.65
CA GLU A 200 -10.65 1.32 18.61
C GLU A 200 -10.17 -0.07 18.12
N LEU A 201 -9.87 -0.16 16.82
CA LEU A 201 -9.48 -1.40 16.17
C LEU A 201 -7.97 -1.71 16.35
N LEU A 202 -7.19 -0.74 16.81
CA LEU A 202 -5.76 -0.87 17.11
C LEU A 202 -5.58 -1.00 18.63
N ASP A 203 -5.16 -2.16 19.08
CA ASP A 203 -4.73 -2.35 20.47
C ASP A 203 -3.37 -1.67 20.74
N SER A 204 -3.06 -1.45 22.01
CA SER A 204 -1.84 -0.75 22.42
C SER A 204 -0.58 -1.49 22.00
N GLN A 205 -0.57 -2.82 22.02
CA GLN A 205 0.58 -3.64 21.66
C GLN A 205 0.90 -3.51 20.16
N THR A 206 -0.10 -3.68 19.32
CA THR A 206 0.05 -3.52 17.87
C THR A 206 0.43 -2.10 17.50
N SER A 207 -0.09 -1.09 18.19
CA SER A 207 0.28 0.32 17.96
C SER A 207 1.74 0.59 18.26
N ILE A 208 2.27 0.05 19.37
CA ILE A 208 3.68 0.17 19.73
C ILE A 208 4.56 -0.52 18.69
N LEU A 209 4.25 -1.76 18.31
CA LEU A 209 4.99 -2.50 17.30
C LEU A 209 4.97 -1.78 15.95
N SER A 210 3.81 -1.33 15.48
CA SER A 210 3.67 -0.55 14.26
C SER A 210 4.53 0.71 14.30
N THR A 211 4.57 1.41 15.44
CA THR A 211 5.40 2.62 15.62
C THR A 211 6.90 2.29 15.56
N LEU A 212 7.33 1.21 16.19
CA LEU A 212 8.74 0.78 16.13
C LEU A 212 9.17 0.42 14.70
N MET A 213 8.27 -0.12 13.89
CA MET A 213 8.55 -0.48 12.49
C MET A 213 8.69 0.73 11.55
N ILE A 214 8.45 1.95 12.02
CA ILE A 214 8.78 3.18 11.28
C ILE A 214 10.27 3.22 10.96
N PHE A 215 11.14 2.90 11.92
CA PHE A 215 12.60 3.02 11.76
C PHE A 215 13.13 2.14 10.63
N PRO A 216 12.91 0.81 10.62
CA PRO A 216 13.38 -0.04 9.52
C PRO A 216 12.71 0.32 8.19
N SER A 217 11.44 0.71 8.20
CA SER A 217 10.71 1.13 6.98
C SER A 217 11.30 2.37 6.34
N VAL A 218 11.56 3.42 7.14
CA VAL A 218 12.14 4.68 6.66
C VAL A 218 13.58 4.46 6.21
N PHE A 219 14.38 3.72 6.96
CA PHE A 219 15.75 3.40 6.57
C PHE A 219 15.78 2.64 5.24
N GLY A 220 14.95 1.60 5.12
CA GLY A 220 14.80 0.86 3.86
C GLY A 220 14.31 1.76 2.71
N PHE A 221 13.33 2.64 2.95
CA PHE A 221 12.85 3.59 1.95
C PHE A 221 13.98 4.51 1.44
N LEU A 222 14.80 5.06 2.31
CA LEU A 222 15.92 5.93 1.92
C LEU A 222 16.98 5.18 1.09
N LEU A 223 17.27 3.92 1.45
CA LEU A 223 18.16 3.06 0.66
C LEU A 223 17.56 2.78 -0.72
N GLY A 224 16.29 2.43 -0.80
CA GLY A 224 15.59 2.18 -2.05
C GLY A 224 15.48 3.43 -2.93
N GLU A 225 15.27 4.60 -2.34
CA GLU A 225 15.27 5.89 -3.06
C GLU A 225 16.64 6.16 -3.72
N LYS A 226 17.73 5.85 -3.01
CA LYS A 226 19.08 5.94 -3.57
C LYS A 226 19.27 4.95 -4.73
N ILE A 227 18.77 3.72 -4.62
CA ILE A 227 18.79 2.75 -5.72
C ILE A 227 18.01 3.30 -6.93
N ARG A 228 16.81 3.88 -6.71
CA ARG A 228 15.98 4.46 -7.76
C ARG A 228 16.69 5.56 -8.55
N SER A 229 17.57 6.35 -7.94
CA SER A 229 18.30 7.42 -8.63
C SER A 229 19.22 6.92 -9.74
N PHE A 230 19.62 5.64 -9.70
CA PHE A 230 20.46 4.99 -10.71
C PHE A 230 19.65 4.24 -11.79
N ILE A 231 18.33 4.15 -11.64
CA ILE A 231 17.46 3.39 -12.53
C ILE A 231 16.89 4.30 -13.62
N SER A 232 17.05 3.91 -14.89
CA SER A 232 16.42 4.61 -16.03
C SER A 232 14.90 4.49 -16.01
N GLU A 233 14.18 5.40 -16.72
CA GLU A 233 12.70 5.34 -16.80
C GLU A 233 12.21 4.01 -17.36
N LYS A 234 12.85 3.48 -18.40
CA LYS A 234 12.49 2.19 -19.00
C LYS A 234 12.66 1.03 -18.02
N LEU A 235 13.74 1.03 -17.25
CA LEU A 235 14.00 -0.01 -16.26
C LEU A 235 13.03 0.10 -15.09
N PHE A 236 12.68 1.34 -14.68
CA PHE A 236 11.65 1.60 -13.67
C PHE A 236 10.29 1.04 -14.10
N GLU A 237 9.84 1.30 -15.34
CA GLU A 237 8.58 0.76 -15.87
C GLU A 237 8.60 -0.78 -15.89
N THR A 238 9.72 -1.39 -16.28
CA THR A 238 9.88 -2.84 -16.27
C THR A 238 9.74 -3.43 -14.87
N PHE A 239 10.42 -2.84 -13.88
CA PHE A 239 10.31 -3.27 -12.48
C PHE A 239 8.90 -3.08 -11.92
N LEU A 240 8.24 -1.98 -12.27
CA LEU A 240 6.86 -1.72 -11.88
C LEU A 240 5.91 -2.78 -12.43
N MET A 241 6.02 -3.11 -13.71
CA MET A 241 5.18 -4.16 -14.34
C MET A 241 5.45 -5.54 -13.73
N PHE A 242 6.71 -5.87 -13.46
CA PHE A 242 7.06 -7.12 -12.78
C PHE A 242 6.52 -7.15 -11.34
N PHE A 243 6.61 -6.05 -10.60
CA PHE A 243 6.02 -5.93 -9.27
C PHE A 243 4.50 -6.12 -9.30
N LEU A 244 3.80 -5.48 -10.25
CA LEU A 244 2.36 -5.65 -10.42
C LEU A 244 2.00 -7.12 -10.75
N LEU A 245 2.80 -7.79 -11.58
CA LEU A 245 2.60 -9.21 -11.89
C LEU A 245 2.71 -10.07 -10.64
N LEU A 246 3.77 -9.91 -9.86
CA LEU A 246 3.93 -10.64 -8.59
C LEU A 246 2.80 -10.33 -7.61
N ALA A 247 2.38 -9.06 -7.51
CA ALA A 247 1.25 -8.67 -6.67
C ALA A 247 -0.06 -9.33 -7.10
N SER A 248 -0.33 -9.40 -8.42
CA SER A 248 -1.54 -10.06 -8.95
C SER A 248 -1.53 -11.56 -8.68
N ILE A 249 -0.39 -12.23 -8.89
CA ILE A 249 -0.24 -13.68 -8.60
C ILE A 249 -0.45 -13.92 -7.10
N ASN A 250 0.14 -13.12 -6.23
CA ASN A 250 -0.05 -13.25 -4.77
C ASN A 250 -1.52 -13.11 -4.37
N LEU A 251 -2.22 -12.08 -4.90
CA LEU A 251 -3.63 -11.88 -4.63
C LEU A 251 -4.51 -13.04 -5.11
N LEU A 252 -4.19 -13.62 -6.27
CA LEU A 252 -4.90 -14.79 -6.82
C LEU A 252 -4.54 -16.07 -6.06
N TYR A 253 -3.28 -16.22 -5.64
CA TYR A 253 -2.80 -17.40 -4.91
C TYR A 253 -3.40 -17.49 -3.50
N CYS A 254 -3.61 -16.36 -2.83
CA CYS A 254 -4.26 -16.28 -1.53
C CYS A 254 -5.66 -16.94 -1.53
N LEU A 255 -6.32 -17.03 -2.69
CA LEU A 255 -7.56 -17.77 -2.91
C LEU A 255 -7.42 -19.28 -2.81
N LEU A 256 -6.32 -19.83 -3.33
CA LEU A 256 -6.14 -21.29 -3.46
C LEU A 256 -5.78 -21.92 -2.10
N TYR A 257 -5.10 -21.17 -1.23
CA TYR A 257 -4.58 -21.68 0.05
C TYR A 257 -5.46 -21.44 1.27
N THR A 258 -6.47 -20.58 1.15
CA THR A 258 -7.43 -20.35 2.24
C THR A 258 -8.72 -21.16 2.04
N SER A 259 -8.62 -22.40 1.57
CA SER A 259 -9.73 -23.36 1.70
C SER A 259 -10.09 -23.48 3.19
N PRO A 260 -11.39 -23.48 3.56
CA PRO A 260 -11.77 -23.72 4.93
C PRO A 260 -11.17 -25.06 5.36
N SER A 261 -10.43 -25.07 6.46
CA SER A 261 -10.07 -26.31 7.13
C SER A 261 -11.38 -27.04 7.43
N PRO A 262 -11.53 -28.33 7.11
CA PRO A 262 -12.75 -29.07 7.43
C PRO A 262 -12.82 -29.44 8.92
N ARG A 263 -12.52 -28.47 9.80
CA ARG A 263 -12.62 -28.60 11.25
C ARG A 263 -13.04 -27.23 11.80
N ASP A 264 -14.31 -26.96 11.73
CA ASP A 264 -15.10 -26.18 12.70
C ASP A 264 -16.58 -26.58 12.56
#